data_71f50e20217e88bbf60b44714c1fc626
#
_entry.id   71f50e20217e88bbf60b44714c1fc626
#
_cell.length_a   1.000
_cell.length_b   1.000
_cell.length_c   1.000
_cell.angle_alpha   90.00
_cell.angle_beta   90.00
_cell.angle_gamma   90.00
#
_symmetry.space_group_name_H-M   'P 1'
#
loop_
_entity.id
_entity.type
_entity.pdbx_description
1 polymer ?
#
loop_
_entity_poly.entity_id
_entity_poly.type
_entity_poly.pdbx_seq_one_letter_code
_entity_poly.pdbx_strand_id
1 'polypeptide(L)'
;MKTLCRLAPAVLCLILAPLGVGLPIALAHGDHAGPPGRTAEGKSPAKPDEKTPEPNGESGTGKEEKPKWDVSRSTGPTSEVTLDTSEGTWMSLDVSPDGKEVVFDLLGDLYLLPIGGGEARALTTGLAWDMQPRFSPDGQLIAFSSDRAGGDNVWLMKRDGSDPRQVTQEDFRLLNSPVWTPDGQYIVARKHFTSRRSLGAGEMWLYHRSGGEGLQLTKRPNDQKDVGEPAMSPDGRYLYYSQDATPGDVFEYNKDPNGEIYIIQRLDRETGETERFVTGSGGSVRPTPSPDGKWLAFVRRVRTRSVLYLHDLTTGAEWPIYDGLDRDMQETWAVHGVYPAMAWTPDSRAVVFWAGGKIHRIDASSRKTSDIPFHVRATRTVTEALRYPVEVAPDRFPVRMLRDVEVSPSGDQVVYQALGHLYIKALPDGDPRRLTRQIDHLELNPSFSRDGRWIVYVTWDDDTLASIRIAPAKGGAGKVLVARAGHYAEPAFSPDGKTVVFRKTGGGWLISPRGSHDQGIYAVPVKG
;
A
#
# COMPACT_ATOMS: atom_id res chain seq x y z
N MET A 1 -20.07 -50.50 25.69
CA MET A 1 -19.80 -51.90 25.32
C MET A 1 -18.74 -51.93 24.23
N LYS A 2 -17.62 -52.58 24.56
CA LYS A 2 -16.59 -53.21 23.71
C LYS A 2 -15.89 -52.30 22.68
N THR A 3 -14.68 -51.95 22.73
CA THR A 3 -13.38 -52.56 23.11
C THR A 3 -12.50 -52.81 21.87
N LEU A 4 -11.26 -52.35 21.95
CA LEU A 4 -10.01 -52.89 21.33
C LEU A 4 -9.69 -52.49 19.87
N CYS A 5 -8.49 -52.33 19.43
CA CYS A 5 -7.11 -52.28 19.99
C CYS A 5 -6.16 -51.97 18.85
N ARG A 6 -5.13 -51.22 19.14
CA ARG A 6 -3.71 -51.22 18.70
C ARG A 6 -3.31 -51.97 17.42
N LEU A 7 -2.45 -51.29 16.62
CA LEU A 7 -1.03 -51.67 16.45
C LEU A 7 -0.32 -50.73 15.45
N ALA A 8 0.79 -50.15 15.88
CA ALA A 8 1.85 -49.60 15.03
C ALA A 8 2.77 -50.77 14.57
N PRO A 9 3.52 -50.58 13.50
CA PRO A 9 4.93 -50.87 13.62
C PRO A 9 5.84 -49.74 13.08
N ALA A 10 6.91 -49.56 13.83
CA ALA A 10 8.11 -48.87 13.42
C ALA A 10 8.87 -49.73 12.39
N VAL A 11 9.43 -49.10 11.35
CA VAL A 11 10.50 -49.68 10.55
C VAL A 11 11.62 -48.69 10.37
N LEU A 12 12.74 -49.17 10.72
CA LEU A 12 14.10 -48.77 10.87
C LEU A 12 14.73 -48.22 9.58
N CYS A 13 15.59 -47.20 9.75
CA CYS A 13 16.53 -46.64 8.77
C CYS A 13 17.46 -47.70 8.16
N LEU A 14 17.77 -47.49 6.90
CA LEU A 14 19.06 -47.91 6.35
C LEU A 14 19.61 -46.83 5.42
N ILE A 15 20.72 -46.25 5.83
CA ILE A 15 21.58 -45.34 5.09
C ILE A 15 22.36 -46.17 4.07
N LEU A 16 22.30 -45.79 2.81
CA LEU A 16 23.31 -46.15 1.81
C LEU A 16 23.53 -44.95 0.88
N ALA A 17 24.71 -44.38 1.02
CA ALA A 17 25.28 -43.48 0.03
C ALA A 17 25.91 -44.28 -1.11
N PRO A 18 25.91 -43.78 -2.32
CA PRO A 18 27.05 -43.98 -3.18
C PRO A 18 27.68 -42.66 -3.66
N LEU A 19 28.98 -42.63 -3.54
CA LEU A 19 29.94 -41.81 -4.24
C LEU A 19 29.78 -41.97 -5.77
N GLY A 20 29.93 -40.89 -6.50
CA GLY A 20 30.22 -41.06 -7.92
C GLY A 20 30.07 -39.82 -8.79
N VAL A 21 31.18 -39.09 -8.92
CA VAL A 21 31.72 -38.49 -10.15
C VAL A 21 30.88 -37.46 -10.91
N GLY A 22 31.37 -36.22 -10.87
CA GLY A 22 30.87 -35.11 -11.67
C GLY A 22 31.30 -35.15 -13.14
N LEU A 23 30.43 -34.57 -13.95
CA LEU A 23 30.77 -34.02 -15.28
C LEU A 23 29.94 -32.77 -15.49
N PRO A 24 30.50 -31.66 -15.91
CA PRO A 24 29.72 -30.43 -16.18
C PRO A 24 29.08 -30.52 -17.56
N ILE A 25 27.75 -30.37 -17.60
CA ILE A 25 27.05 -30.14 -18.85
C ILE A 25 27.05 -28.64 -19.14
N ALA A 26 27.80 -28.23 -20.15
CA ALA A 26 27.74 -26.90 -20.72
C ALA A 26 26.44 -26.74 -21.51
N LEU A 27 25.56 -25.87 -21.07
CA LEU A 27 24.40 -25.39 -21.84
C LEU A 27 24.88 -24.27 -22.75
N ALA A 28 24.89 -24.55 -24.07
CA ALA A 28 25.13 -23.59 -25.13
C ALA A 28 23.97 -22.57 -25.20
N HIS A 29 24.29 -21.30 -25.05
CA HIS A 29 23.41 -20.20 -25.44
C HIS A 29 23.49 -20.01 -26.95
N GLY A 30 22.32 -20.10 -27.60
CA GLY A 30 22.19 -19.77 -29.02
C GLY A 30 22.17 -18.25 -29.22
N ASP A 31 23.17 -17.76 -29.90
CA ASP A 31 23.28 -16.39 -30.36
C ASP A 31 22.28 -16.12 -31.48
N HIS A 32 21.41 -15.15 -31.30
CA HIS A 32 20.70 -14.49 -32.38
C HIS A 32 21.47 -13.22 -32.79
N ALA A 33 22.11 -13.30 -33.94
CA ALA A 33 22.82 -12.22 -34.59
C ALA A 33 21.88 -11.11 -35.06
N GLY A 34 22.13 -9.88 -34.62
CA GLY A 34 21.59 -8.65 -35.19
C GLY A 34 22.64 -8.03 -36.17
N PRO A 35 22.23 -7.16 -37.10
CA PRO A 35 23.05 -6.72 -38.22
C PRO A 35 24.18 -5.75 -37.81
N PRO A 36 25.27 -5.68 -38.60
CA PRO A 36 26.47 -4.91 -38.25
C PRO A 36 26.35 -3.44 -38.63
N GLY A 37 26.84 -2.57 -37.77
CA GLY A 37 26.90 -1.16 -38.12
C GLY A 37 27.70 -0.26 -37.19
N ARG A 38 28.94 -0.02 -37.58
CA ARG A 38 29.82 1.12 -37.32
C ARG A 38 30.51 1.24 -35.95
N THR A 39 31.75 0.87 -35.99
CA THR A 39 32.86 1.31 -35.15
C THR A 39 33.10 2.82 -35.29
N ALA A 40 33.20 3.51 -34.17
CA ALA A 40 34.03 4.71 -34.04
C ALA A 40 34.50 4.83 -32.58
N GLU A 41 35.75 4.50 -32.37
CA GLU A 41 36.55 4.89 -31.21
C GLU A 41 36.68 6.41 -31.16
N GLY A 42 36.51 7.00 -30.02
CA GLY A 42 36.73 8.40 -29.75
C GLY A 42 36.97 8.67 -28.29
N LYS A 43 38.21 8.46 -27.83
CA LYS A 43 38.67 9.01 -26.55
C LYS A 43 38.63 10.53 -26.65
N SER A 44 37.85 11.17 -25.76
CA SER A 44 37.91 12.62 -25.56
C SER A 44 38.89 12.92 -24.44
N PRO A 45 39.84 13.81 -24.65
CA PRO A 45 40.81 14.21 -23.63
C PRO A 45 40.21 15.26 -22.69
N ALA A 46 40.67 15.22 -21.44
CA ALA A 46 40.41 16.23 -20.45
C ALA A 46 40.82 17.63 -20.91
N LYS A 47 39.93 18.61 -20.72
CA LYS A 47 40.28 20.03 -20.91
C LYS A 47 40.87 20.59 -19.64
N PRO A 48 41.96 21.39 -19.77
CA PRO A 48 42.50 22.13 -18.64
C PRO A 48 41.68 23.39 -18.35
N ASP A 49 41.72 23.81 -17.09
CA ASP A 49 41.14 25.03 -16.56
C ASP A 49 41.73 26.27 -17.28
N GLU A 50 40.90 26.97 -18.02
CA GLU A 50 41.24 28.28 -18.57
C GLU A 50 40.45 29.34 -17.80
N LYS A 51 41.12 30.03 -16.88
CA LYS A 51 40.64 31.28 -16.24
C LYS A 51 40.68 32.38 -17.27
N THR A 52 39.51 32.85 -17.70
CA THR A 52 39.36 34.09 -18.44
C THR A 52 39.12 35.23 -17.45
N PRO A 53 39.82 36.39 -17.56
CA PRO A 53 39.62 37.51 -16.66
C PRO A 53 38.34 38.28 -17.02
N GLU A 54 37.55 38.61 -15.99
CA GLU A 54 36.38 39.47 -16.09
C GLU A 54 36.79 40.89 -16.38
N PRO A 55 36.05 41.63 -17.23
CA PRO A 55 36.23 43.09 -17.32
C PRO A 55 35.46 43.78 -16.19
N ASN A 56 36.15 44.61 -15.42
CA ASN A 56 35.57 45.56 -14.49
C ASN A 56 34.60 46.49 -15.23
N GLY A 57 33.33 46.46 -14.81
CA GLY A 57 32.31 47.41 -15.24
C GLY A 57 31.32 47.61 -14.08
N GLU A 58 31.51 48.70 -13.35
CA GLU A 58 30.55 49.21 -12.40
C GLU A 58 29.23 49.54 -13.10
N SER A 59 28.14 48.93 -12.67
CA SER A 59 26.83 49.61 -12.62
C SER A 59 25.92 48.84 -11.67
N GLY A 60 25.56 49.47 -10.58
CA GLY A 60 24.57 48.98 -9.63
C GLY A 60 23.21 48.86 -10.27
N THR A 61 22.77 47.63 -10.39
CA THR A 61 21.34 47.29 -10.47
C THR A 61 21.09 46.33 -9.34
N GLY A 62 20.27 46.74 -8.36
CA GLY A 62 19.83 45.90 -7.28
C GLY A 62 19.30 44.60 -7.87
N LYS A 63 19.91 43.46 -7.51
CA LYS A 63 19.32 42.16 -7.74
C LYS A 63 17.99 42.18 -7.00
N GLU A 64 16.87 42.29 -7.70
CA GLU A 64 15.57 41.96 -7.15
C GLU A 64 15.68 40.51 -6.65
N GLU A 65 15.73 40.33 -5.34
CA GLU A 65 15.57 39.00 -4.75
C GLU A 65 14.23 38.47 -5.21
N LYS A 66 14.26 37.39 -5.99
CA LYS A 66 13.04 36.70 -6.36
C LYS A 66 12.28 36.38 -5.08
N PRO A 67 10.98 36.68 -5.00
CA PRO A 67 10.20 36.42 -3.81
C PRO A 67 10.37 34.95 -3.43
N LYS A 68 10.74 34.71 -2.18
CA LYS A 68 10.87 33.36 -1.64
C LYS A 68 9.50 32.67 -1.76
N TRP A 69 9.49 31.40 -2.17
CA TRP A 69 8.27 30.59 -2.22
C TRP A 69 7.56 30.63 -0.85
N ASP A 70 6.28 30.93 -0.85
CA ASP A 70 5.44 31.02 0.34
C ASP A 70 4.18 30.20 0.11
N VAL A 71 4.07 29.07 0.82
CA VAL A 71 2.96 28.12 0.70
C VAL A 71 1.62 28.76 1.12
N SER A 72 1.65 29.75 2.02
CA SER A 72 0.44 30.46 2.46
C SER A 72 -0.16 31.38 1.40
N ARG A 73 0.57 31.63 0.31
CA ARG A 73 0.12 32.47 -0.79
C ARG A 73 -0.35 31.63 -1.97
N SER A 74 -1.59 31.82 -2.36
CA SER A 74 -2.09 31.23 -3.59
C SER A 74 -1.33 31.75 -4.81
N THR A 75 -0.99 30.84 -5.74
CA THR A 75 -0.35 31.19 -7.01
C THR A 75 -1.35 31.61 -8.10
N GLY A 76 -2.65 31.61 -7.81
CA GLY A 76 -3.72 31.92 -8.73
C GLY A 76 -5.00 32.36 -8.03
N PRO A 77 -6.10 32.52 -8.77
CA PRO A 77 -7.40 32.79 -8.18
C PRO A 77 -7.79 31.73 -7.14
N THR A 78 -8.55 32.17 -6.15
CA THR A 78 -9.05 31.29 -5.09
C THR A 78 -10.56 31.32 -5.01
N SER A 79 -11.13 30.23 -4.56
CA SER A 79 -12.55 30.10 -4.20
C SER A 79 -12.68 29.57 -2.78
N GLU A 80 -13.81 29.84 -2.14
CA GLU A 80 -14.14 29.26 -0.87
C GLU A 80 -14.99 27.99 -1.05
N VAL A 81 -14.60 26.92 -0.37
CA VAL A 81 -15.33 25.65 -0.35
C VAL A 81 -15.73 25.32 1.08
N THR A 82 -17.02 25.06 1.27
CA THR A 82 -17.52 24.58 2.56
C THR A 82 -17.31 23.07 2.66
N LEU A 83 -16.57 22.63 3.67
CA LEU A 83 -16.44 21.25 4.09
C LEU A 83 -17.47 21.00 5.20
N ASP A 84 -18.36 20.04 5.00
CA ASP A 84 -19.35 19.58 5.97
C ASP A 84 -19.42 18.06 5.85
N THR A 85 -18.68 17.34 6.72
CA THR A 85 -18.46 15.89 6.54
C THR A 85 -18.30 15.17 7.87
N SER A 86 -18.73 13.89 7.89
CA SER A 86 -18.49 12.91 8.97
C SER A 86 -17.63 11.73 8.47
N GLU A 87 -16.98 11.89 7.33
CA GLU A 87 -16.11 10.89 6.73
C GLU A 87 -14.82 11.55 6.25
N GLY A 88 -13.72 10.80 6.27
CA GLY A 88 -12.42 11.26 5.79
C GLY A 88 -11.58 10.14 5.20
N THR A 89 -10.63 10.49 4.34
CA THR A 89 -9.76 9.56 3.65
C THR A 89 -8.35 9.64 4.19
N TRP A 90 -7.76 8.50 4.55
CA TRP A 90 -6.35 8.36 4.91
C TRP A 90 -5.94 9.23 6.10
N MET A 91 -6.72 9.19 7.17
CA MET A 91 -6.54 10.03 8.34
C MET A 91 -5.57 9.39 9.34
N SER A 92 -4.43 10.03 9.58
CA SER A 92 -3.53 9.71 10.71
C SER A 92 -4.07 10.32 11.99
N LEU A 93 -3.96 9.60 13.09
CA LEU A 93 -4.50 10.06 14.37
C LEU A 93 -3.59 9.71 15.55
N ASP A 94 -3.83 10.40 16.67
CA ASP A 94 -3.26 10.08 17.96
C ASP A 94 -4.25 10.33 19.09
N VAL A 95 -4.08 9.61 20.21
CA VAL A 95 -4.90 9.76 21.41
C VAL A 95 -4.13 10.55 22.46
N SER A 96 -4.76 11.54 23.08
CA SER A 96 -4.13 12.33 24.12
C SER A 96 -3.72 11.47 25.33
N PRO A 97 -2.60 11.77 26.02
CA PRO A 97 -2.11 10.99 27.16
C PRO A 97 -3.11 10.89 28.32
N ASP A 98 -4.05 11.83 28.44
CA ASP A 98 -5.14 11.79 29.40
C ASP A 98 -6.37 10.98 28.94
N GLY A 99 -6.33 10.45 27.70
CA GLY A 99 -7.37 9.62 27.11
C GLY A 99 -8.66 10.35 26.76
N LYS A 100 -8.66 11.69 26.73
CA LYS A 100 -9.89 12.47 26.57
C LYS A 100 -10.16 12.93 25.15
N GLU A 101 -9.12 13.04 24.31
CA GLU A 101 -9.21 13.60 22.97
C GLU A 101 -8.43 12.77 21.94
N VAL A 102 -8.86 12.88 20.70
CA VAL A 102 -8.17 12.37 19.51
C VAL A 102 -7.77 13.57 18.67
N VAL A 103 -6.51 13.65 18.28
CA VAL A 103 -6.05 14.55 17.23
C VAL A 103 -5.95 13.77 15.93
N PHE A 104 -6.41 14.35 14.81
CA PHE A 104 -6.33 13.69 13.50
C PHE A 104 -6.12 14.71 12.39
N ASP A 105 -5.60 14.23 11.25
CA ASP A 105 -5.52 15.02 10.03
C ASP A 105 -6.70 14.73 9.08
N LEU A 106 -7.16 15.76 8.41
CA LEU A 106 -8.18 15.65 7.35
C LEU A 106 -7.93 16.72 6.29
N LEU A 107 -7.64 16.27 5.07
CA LEU A 107 -7.43 17.14 3.90
C LEU A 107 -6.38 18.26 4.13
N GLY A 108 -5.31 17.96 4.87
CA GLY A 108 -4.21 18.88 5.11
C GLY A 108 -4.40 19.86 6.26
N ASP A 109 -5.45 19.68 7.10
CA ASP A 109 -5.58 20.38 8.38
C ASP A 109 -5.71 19.40 9.53
N LEU A 110 -5.35 19.86 10.74
CA LEU A 110 -5.43 19.11 11.97
C LEU A 110 -6.68 19.49 12.75
N TYR A 111 -7.30 18.47 13.32
CA TYR A 111 -8.53 18.59 14.10
C TYR A 111 -8.38 17.91 15.46
N LEU A 112 -9.05 18.45 16.47
CA LEU A 112 -9.16 17.89 17.82
C LEU A 112 -10.60 17.47 18.07
N LEU A 113 -10.79 16.23 18.54
CA LEU A 113 -12.08 15.61 18.76
C LEU A 113 -12.14 15.01 20.19
N PRO A 114 -13.22 15.18 20.95
CA PRO A 114 -13.41 14.41 22.18
C PRO A 114 -13.39 12.90 21.91
N ILE A 115 -12.83 12.10 22.80
CA ILE A 115 -12.73 10.62 22.62
C ILE A 115 -14.10 9.93 22.48
N GLY A 116 -15.15 10.57 22.96
CA GLY A 116 -16.54 10.12 22.79
C GLY A 116 -17.18 10.51 21.45
N GLY A 117 -16.46 11.24 20.61
CA GLY A 117 -16.97 11.79 19.34
C GLY A 117 -17.66 13.13 19.46
N GLY A 118 -18.17 13.63 18.34
CA GLY A 118 -18.91 14.89 18.23
C GLY A 118 -18.32 15.85 17.19
N GLU A 119 -18.49 17.16 17.42
CA GLU A 119 -17.91 18.21 16.56
C GLU A 119 -16.40 18.28 16.75
N ALA A 120 -15.65 18.18 15.66
CA ALA A 120 -14.21 18.31 15.66
C ALA A 120 -13.81 19.78 15.52
N ARG A 121 -12.90 20.24 16.37
CA ARG A 121 -12.38 21.61 16.33
C ARG A 121 -11.12 21.68 15.49
N ALA A 122 -11.08 22.56 14.49
CA ALA A 122 -9.88 22.80 13.71
C ALA A 122 -8.75 23.38 14.59
N LEU A 123 -7.56 22.82 14.46
CA LEU A 123 -6.32 23.31 15.08
C LEU A 123 -5.49 24.12 14.07
N THR A 124 -5.53 23.75 12.81
CA THR A 124 -4.85 24.45 11.72
C THR A 124 -5.82 24.76 10.60
N THR A 125 -5.47 25.74 9.77
CA THR A 125 -6.22 26.17 8.58
C THR A 125 -5.25 26.78 7.58
N GLY A 126 -5.68 26.96 6.34
CA GLY A 126 -4.91 27.64 5.30
C GLY A 126 -4.54 26.75 4.14
N LEU A 127 -3.45 27.12 3.43
CA LEU A 127 -3.00 26.40 2.23
C LEU A 127 -1.87 25.39 2.52
N ALA A 128 -1.27 25.46 3.70
CA ALA A 128 -0.26 24.47 4.10
C ALA A 128 -0.89 23.09 4.31
N TRP A 129 -0.10 22.06 4.03
CA TRP A 129 -0.53 20.66 4.24
C TRP A 129 0.03 20.16 5.57
N ASP A 130 -0.83 20.13 6.58
CA ASP A 130 -0.50 19.66 7.92
C ASP A 130 -1.02 18.23 8.11
N MET A 131 -0.14 17.32 8.59
CA MET A 131 -0.46 15.90 8.70
C MET A 131 0.29 15.19 9.82
N GLN A 132 -0.16 13.96 10.13
CA GLN A 132 0.48 13.00 11.04
C GLN A 132 0.73 13.59 12.45
N PRO A 133 -0.31 14.10 13.09
CA PRO A 133 -0.18 14.70 14.41
C PRO A 133 0.15 13.67 15.50
N ARG A 134 0.96 14.09 16.50
CA ARG A 134 1.34 13.28 17.67
C ARG A 134 1.37 14.15 18.93
N PHE A 135 0.64 13.79 19.95
CA PHE A 135 0.73 14.43 21.26
C PHE A 135 2.10 14.20 21.89
N SER A 136 2.64 15.22 22.54
CA SER A 136 3.76 15.04 23.46
C SER A 136 3.36 14.16 24.66
N PRO A 137 4.31 13.47 25.32
CA PRO A 137 3.99 12.59 26.45
C PRO A 137 3.28 13.31 27.61
N ASP A 138 3.53 14.60 27.81
CA ASP A 138 2.85 15.46 28.78
C ASP A 138 1.50 16.03 28.29
N GLY A 139 1.14 15.77 27.02
CA GLY A 139 -0.10 16.23 26.38
C GLY A 139 -0.19 17.73 26.15
N GLN A 140 0.90 18.50 26.32
CA GLN A 140 0.87 19.96 26.18
C GLN A 140 1.12 20.41 24.73
N LEU A 141 1.85 19.62 23.95
CA LEU A 141 2.23 19.93 22.57
C LEU A 141 1.71 18.86 21.61
N ILE A 142 1.63 19.27 20.34
CA ILE A 142 1.37 18.37 19.19
C ILE A 142 2.53 18.56 18.21
N ALA A 143 3.21 17.45 17.87
CA ALA A 143 4.15 17.40 16.77
C ALA A 143 3.41 16.99 15.50
N PHE A 144 3.77 17.58 14.36
CA PHE A 144 3.14 17.26 13.08
C PHE A 144 4.09 17.55 11.92
N SER A 145 3.81 16.97 10.76
CA SER A 145 4.51 17.29 9.51
C SER A 145 3.77 18.40 8.79
N SER A 146 4.51 19.36 8.23
CA SER A 146 3.94 20.48 7.48
C SER A 146 4.89 21.01 6.44
N ASP A 147 4.36 21.41 5.28
CA ASP A 147 5.07 22.06 4.18
C ASP A 147 5.07 23.59 4.26
N ARG A 148 4.54 24.19 5.31
CA ARG A 148 4.34 25.64 5.47
C ARG A 148 5.61 26.50 5.34
N ALA A 149 6.79 25.89 5.45
CA ALA A 149 8.08 26.54 5.21
C ALA A 149 8.67 26.22 3.81
N GLY A 150 7.91 25.62 2.92
CA GLY A 150 8.30 25.28 1.55
C GLY A 150 8.71 23.84 1.31
N GLY A 151 8.78 23.02 2.34
CA GLY A 151 9.03 21.57 2.27
C GLY A 151 8.59 20.91 3.57
N ASP A 152 8.30 19.61 3.52
CA ASP A 152 7.83 18.87 4.70
C ASP A 152 8.88 18.90 5.81
N ASN A 153 8.51 19.48 6.91
CA ASN A 153 9.30 19.61 8.12
C ASN A 153 8.47 19.24 9.35
N VAL A 154 9.15 18.95 10.46
CA VAL A 154 8.52 18.74 11.75
C VAL A 154 8.22 20.08 12.40
N TRP A 155 7.00 20.26 12.80
CA TRP A 155 6.46 21.42 13.50
C TRP A 155 5.89 21.02 14.86
N LEU A 156 5.86 21.96 15.78
CA LEU A 156 5.18 21.84 17.07
C LEU A 156 4.18 22.97 17.22
N MET A 157 3.07 22.67 17.88
CA MET A 157 2.10 23.66 18.36
C MET A 157 1.60 23.25 19.74
N LYS A 158 0.98 24.18 20.46
CA LYS A 158 0.26 23.84 21.69
C LYS A 158 -0.97 22.98 21.39
N ARG A 159 -1.46 22.23 22.38
CA ARG A 159 -2.65 21.38 22.27
C ARG A 159 -3.89 22.12 21.75
N ASP A 160 -3.99 23.42 22.02
CA ASP A 160 -5.10 24.25 21.56
C ASP A 160 -4.96 24.75 20.11
N GLY A 161 -3.84 24.42 19.43
CA GLY A 161 -3.51 24.85 18.07
C GLY A 161 -2.70 26.16 18.02
N SER A 162 -2.46 26.82 19.16
CA SER A 162 -1.70 28.06 19.21
C SER A 162 -0.17 27.83 19.17
N ASP A 163 0.56 28.90 18.86
CA ASP A 163 2.03 28.96 18.89
C ASP A 163 2.72 27.91 18.00
N PRO A 164 2.37 27.80 16.70
CA PRO A 164 3.03 26.87 15.80
C PRO A 164 4.47 27.33 15.53
N ARG A 165 5.43 26.41 15.68
CA ARG A 165 6.84 26.68 15.44
C ARG A 165 7.52 25.53 14.71
N GLN A 166 8.42 25.85 13.81
CA GLN A 166 9.24 24.89 13.09
C GLN A 166 10.34 24.33 14.01
N VAL A 167 10.52 23.00 13.96
CA VAL A 167 11.59 22.29 14.69
C VAL A 167 12.75 21.98 13.77
N THR A 168 12.48 21.52 12.56
CA THR A 168 13.50 21.12 11.58
C THR A 168 13.51 22.08 10.39
N GLN A 169 14.65 22.21 9.72
CA GLN A 169 14.86 23.18 8.63
C GLN A 169 15.46 22.48 7.40
N GLU A 170 14.78 21.41 6.95
CA GLU A 170 15.17 20.71 5.73
C GLU A 170 14.62 21.47 4.51
N ASP A 171 15.49 21.77 3.56
CA ASP A 171 15.15 22.47 2.32
C ASP A 171 15.16 21.58 1.08
N PHE A 172 15.80 20.42 1.19
CA PHE A 172 15.93 19.44 0.10
C PHE A 172 15.38 18.06 0.47
N ARG A 173 15.32 17.71 1.73
CA ARG A 173 14.82 16.44 2.24
C ARG A 173 13.44 16.64 2.88
N LEU A 174 12.57 15.65 2.72
CA LEU A 174 11.27 15.68 3.36
C LEU A 174 11.34 14.97 4.70
N LEU A 175 10.72 15.54 5.72
CA LEU A 175 10.56 14.94 7.03
C LEU A 175 9.10 14.64 7.31
N ASN A 176 8.80 13.42 7.70
CA ASN A 176 7.44 13.00 8.03
C ASN A 176 7.40 11.97 9.15
N SER A 177 6.19 11.59 9.55
CA SER A 177 5.92 10.60 10.60
C SER A 177 6.64 10.91 11.93
N PRO A 178 6.46 12.09 12.51
CA PRO A 178 7.09 12.43 13.78
C PRO A 178 6.57 11.53 14.91
N VAL A 179 7.45 11.14 15.82
CA VAL A 179 7.09 10.42 17.05
C VAL A 179 7.97 10.91 18.21
N TRP A 180 7.36 11.13 19.36
CA TRP A 180 8.08 11.61 20.54
C TRP A 180 8.87 10.49 21.21
N THR A 181 10.02 10.85 21.78
CA THR A 181 10.65 10.03 22.83
C THR A 181 9.84 10.17 24.12
N PRO A 182 9.78 9.12 24.99
CA PRO A 182 8.94 9.15 26.19
C PRO A 182 9.28 10.26 27.18
N ASP A 183 10.53 10.74 27.17
CA ASP A 183 10.97 11.89 27.98
C ASP A 183 10.48 13.26 27.46
N GLY A 184 9.86 13.27 26.26
CA GLY A 184 9.35 14.48 25.62
C GLY A 184 10.43 15.47 25.18
N GLN A 185 11.72 15.08 25.16
CA GLN A 185 12.81 15.98 24.78
C GLN A 185 13.15 15.90 23.31
N TYR A 186 12.88 14.75 22.68
CA TYR A 186 13.24 14.50 21.29
C TYR A 186 12.06 13.99 20.46
N ILE A 187 12.21 14.16 19.15
CA ILE A 187 11.27 13.66 18.14
C ILE A 187 12.09 12.83 17.15
N VAL A 188 11.67 11.59 16.92
CA VAL A 188 12.15 10.79 15.80
C VAL A 188 11.26 11.06 14.61
N ALA A 189 11.84 11.31 13.45
CA ALA A 189 11.12 11.46 12.20
C ALA A 189 11.80 10.69 11.08
N ARG A 190 11.01 10.27 10.08
CA ARG A 190 11.53 9.73 8.84
C ARG A 190 12.09 10.85 7.99
N LYS A 191 13.36 10.79 7.64
CA LYS A 191 14.00 11.67 6.66
C LYS A 191 14.04 10.97 5.31
N HIS A 192 13.39 11.55 4.31
CA HIS A 192 13.31 10.99 2.97
C HIS A 192 14.46 11.45 2.09
N PHE A 193 15.10 10.51 1.40
CA PHE A 193 16.19 10.76 0.47
C PHE A 193 15.73 10.38 -0.93
N THR A 194 15.65 11.36 -1.82
CA THR A 194 15.31 11.12 -3.23
C THR A 194 16.51 10.63 -4.01
N SER A 195 16.30 9.64 -4.88
CA SER A 195 17.24 9.24 -5.91
C SER A 195 17.02 10.04 -7.21
N ARG A 196 17.77 9.72 -8.26
CA ARG A 196 17.61 10.35 -9.60
C ARG A 196 16.21 10.24 -10.19
N ARG A 197 15.37 9.32 -9.70
CA ARG A 197 14.00 9.07 -10.17
C ARG A 197 12.92 9.63 -9.25
N SER A 198 13.22 10.58 -8.38
CA SER A 198 12.29 11.08 -7.35
C SER A 198 11.83 10.02 -6.33
N LEU A 199 12.12 8.78 -6.54
CA LEU A 199 11.89 7.69 -5.61
C LEU A 199 13.06 7.65 -4.64
N GLY A 200 12.82 7.35 -3.39
CA GLY A 200 13.88 7.35 -2.41
C GLY A 200 13.57 6.45 -1.23
N ALA A 201 14.51 6.33 -0.35
CA ALA A 201 14.37 5.57 0.88
C ALA A 201 14.38 6.51 2.08
N GLY A 202 13.83 6.05 3.19
CA GLY A 202 13.83 6.78 4.44
C GLY A 202 14.94 6.37 5.37
N GLU A 203 15.28 7.27 6.27
CA GLU A 203 16.12 7.00 7.44
C GLU A 203 15.44 7.60 8.67
N MET A 204 15.65 6.97 9.84
CA MET A 204 15.15 7.51 11.10
C MET A 204 16.17 8.50 11.65
N TRP A 205 15.73 9.70 11.95
CA TRP A 205 16.54 10.79 12.51
C TRP A 205 15.91 11.31 13.79
N LEU A 206 16.76 11.64 14.76
CA LEU A 206 16.39 12.17 16.07
C LEU A 206 16.66 13.67 16.11
N TYR A 207 15.65 14.47 16.45
CA TYR A 207 15.74 15.91 16.57
C TYR A 207 15.38 16.35 17.98
N HIS A 208 16.13 17.28 18.54
CA HIS A 208 15.72 17.90 19.79
C HIS A 208 14.50 18.81 19.58
N ARG A 209 13.56 18.80 20.52
CA ARG A 209 12.33 19.60 20.41
C ARG A 209 12.54 21.12 20.23
N SER A 210 13.72 21.66 20.60
CA SER A 210 14.08 23.05 20.38
C SER A 210 14.73 23.33 19.01
N GLY A 211 14.95 22.30 18.18
CA GLY A 211 15.59 22.40 16.88
C GLY A 211 16.98 21.79 16.83
N GLY A 212 17.71 22.04 15.76
CA GLY A 212 19.05 21.52 15.48
C GLY A 212 19.10 20.67 14.21
N GLU A 213 20.31 20.22 13.85
CA GLU A 213 20.56 19.47 12.61
C GLU A 213 20.09 18.01 12.65
N GLY A 214 19.79 17.48 13.85
CA GLY A 214 19.37 16.11 14.05
C GLY A 214 20.53 15.10 14.09
N LEU A 215 20.22 13.90 14.58
CA LEU A 215 21.13 12.77 14.67
C LEU A 215 20.55 11.59 13.89
N GLN A 216 21.31 11.03 12.96
CA GLN A 216 20.95 9.83 12.23
C GLN A 216 20.91 8.62 13.16
N LEU A 217 19.77 7.92 13.23
CA LEU A 217 19.61 6.69 14.02
C LEU A 217 19.75 5.44 13.15
N THR A 218 19.26 5.48 11.92
CA THR A 218 19.33 4.33 11.01
C THR A 218 19.91 4.76 9.67
N LYS A 219 20.52 3.79 8.99
CA LYS A 219 21.00 3.96 7.62
C LYS A 219 20.08 3.19 6.68
N ARG A 220 19.61 3.83 5.60
CA ARG A 220 18.81 3.14 4.59
C ARG A 220 19.60 2.01 3.93
N PRO A 221 18.97 0.90 3.56
CA PRO A 221 19.63 -0.20 2.86
C PRO A 221 20.26 0.24 1.53
N ASN A 222 19.50 1.02 0.75
CA ASN A 222 19.91 1.65 -0.51
C ASN A 222 18.91 2.77 -0.87
N ASP A 223 19.00 3.34 -2.08
CA ASP A 223 18.12 4.42 -2.54
C ASP A 223 16.75 3.95 -3.06
N GLN A 224 16.45 2.65 -2.97
CA GLN A 224 15.23 2.05 -3.53
C GLN A 224 14.36 1.32 -2.49
N LYS A 225 14.96 0.86 -1.39
CA LYS A 225 14.26 0.13 -0.33
C LYS A 225 13.75 1.09 0.74
N ASP A 226 12.44 1.18 0.83
CA ASP A 226 11.79 2.12 1.74
C ASP A 226 11.95 1.70 3.20
N VAL A 227 12.07 2.73 4.05
CA VAL A 227 12.09 2.62 5.51
C VAL A 227 11.24 3.76 6.07
N GLY A 228 10.31 3.46 6.95
CA GLY A 228 9.36 4.46 7.45
C GLY A 228 8.64 4.08 8.71
N GLU A 229 7.66 4.89 9.10
CA GLU A 229 6.70 4.63 10.17
C GLU A 229 7.35 4.34 11.53
N PRO A 230 8.16 5.28 12.07
CA PRO A 230 8.81 5.07 13.37
C PRO A 230 7.79 4.98 14.51
N ALA A 231 8.13 4.21 15.54
CA ALA A 231 7.42 4.17 16.81
C ALA A 231 8.39 3.86 17.96
N MET A 232 8.26 4.58 19.08
CA MET A 232 9.10 4.39 20.26
C MET A 232 8.45 3.42 21.24
N SER A 233 9.27 2.54 21.86
CA SER A 233 8.81 1.79 23.03
C SER A 233 8.53 2.74 24.20
N PRO A 234 7.60 2.37 25.12
CA PRO A 234 7.25 3.23 26.27
C PRO A 234 8.41 3.55 27.21
N ASP A 235 9.40 2.66 27.28
CA ASP A 235 10.63 2.83 28.08
C ASP A 235 11.71 3.65 27.34
N GLY A 236 11.49 3.97 26.04
CA GLY A 236 12.42 4.72 25.19
C GLY A 236 13.62 3.93 24.72
N ARG A 237 13.74 2.65 25.04
CA ARG A 237 14.87 1.81 24.65
C ARG A 237 14.82 1.43 23.17
N TYR A 238 13.65 1.03 22.67
CA TYR A 238 13.52 0.51 21.33
C TYR A 238 12.85 1.51 20.38
N LEU A 239 13.42 1.60 19.17
CA LEU A 239 12.78 2.22 18.02
C LEU A 239 12.34 1.14 17.04
N TYR A 240 11.02 1.03 16.83
CA TYR A 240 10.41 0.19 15.81
C TYR A 240 10.20 0.99 14.53
N TYR A 241 10.37 0.36 13.38
CA TYR A 241 10.07 0.98 12.08
C TYR A 241 9.81 -0.06 11.00
N SER A 242 9.04 0.31 9.97
CA SER A 242 8.74 -0.54 8.82
C SER A 242 9.88 -0.46 7.81
N GLN A 243 10.26 -1.59 7.20
CA GLN A 243 11.28 -1.67 6.15
C GLN A 243 10.83 -2.59 5.03
N ASP A 244 11.01 -2.15 3.76
CA ASP A 244 10.82 -3.00 2.58
C ASP A 244 11.81 -4.18 2.62
N ALA A 245 11.26 -5.39 2.63
CA ALA A 245 11.98 -6.66 2.72
C ALA A 245 11.89 -7.50 1.43
N THR A 246 11.32 -6.95 0.35
CA THR A 246 11.28 -7.66 -0.93
C THR A 246 12.69 -7.97 -1.42
N PRO A 247 12.91 -9.10 -2.12
CA PRO A 247 14.22 -9.49 -2.63
C PRO A 247 14.86 -8.45 -3.56
N GLY A 248 16.19 -8.45 -3.64
CA GLY A 248 16.96 -7.57 -4.52
C GLY A 248 17.03 -6.12 -4.04
N ASP A 249 17.61 -5.25 -4.88
CA ASP A 249 17.95 -3.87 -4.53
C ASP A 249 16.98 -2.83 -5.11
N VAL A 250 15.99 -3.26 -5.89
CA VAL A 250 15.02 -2.39 -6.57
C VAL A 250 13.67 -2.48 -5.88
N PHE A 251 12.94 -1.36 -5.85
CA PHE A 251 11.56 -1.36 -5.38
C PHE A 251 10.66 -2.15 -6.33
N GLU A 252 9.90 -3.09 -5.78
CA GLU A 252 8.95 -3.90 -6.51
C GLU A 252 7.52 -3.36 -6.35
N TYR A 253 6.84 -3.10 -7.48
CA TYR A 253 5.43 -2.67 -7.47
C TYR A 253 4.46 -3.86 -7.40
N ASN A 254 4.89 -5.05 -7.83
CA ASN A 254 4.09 -6.27 -7.87
C ASN A 254 4.49 -7.18 -6.71
N LYS A 255 4.17 -6.76 -5.50
CA LYS A 255 4.58 -7.49 -4.28
C LYS A 255 3.69 -8.69 -4.03
N ASP A 256 4.33 -9.85 -3.82
CA ASP A 256 3.63 -11.09 -3.50
C ASP A 256 3.22 -11.12 -2.02
N PRO A 257 1.91 -11.08 -1.69
CA PRO A 257 1.45 -11.11 -0.30
C PRO A 257 1.71 -12.44 0.43
N ASN A 258 2.20 -13.47 -0.25
CA ASN A 258 2.65 -14.69 0.44
C ASN A 258 4.15 -14.66 0.77
N GLY A 259 4.87 -13.66 0.26
CA GLY A 259 6.24 -13.36 0.63
C GLY A 259 6.35 -12.32 1.73
N GLU A 260 7.55 -12.07 2.19
CA GLU A 260 7.84 -10.92 3.05
C GLU A 260 7.89 -9.67 2.18
N ILE A 261 6.91 -8.81 2.32
CA ILE A 261 6.85 -7.53 1.58
C ILE A 261 7.53 -6.44 2.39
N TYR A 262 7.10 -6.29 3.63
CA TYR A 262 7.66 -5.41 4.65
C TYR A 262 7.88 -6.18 5.94
N ILE A 263 8.81 -5.71 6.73
CA ILE A 263 9.06 -6.20 8.09
C ILE A 263 9.10 -5.03 9.06
N ILE A 264 8.86 -5.30 10.32
CA ILE A 264 9.16 -4.35 11.38
C ILE A 264 10.56 -4.65 11.90
N GLN A 265 11.43 -3.65 11.78
CA GLN A 265 12.74 -3.63 12.41
C GLN A 265 12.62 -3.09 13.83
N ARG A 266 13.52 -3.54 14.72
CA ARG A 266 13.68 -3.01 16.06
C ARG A 266 15.15 -2.60 16.27
N LEU A 267 15.37 -1.31 16.49
CA LEU A 267 16.67 -0.77 16.88
C LEU A 267 16.71 -0.65 18.40
N ASP A 268 17.68 -1.32 19.04
CA ASP A 268 18.02 -1.10 20.43
C ASP A 268 18.91 0.15 20.53
N ARG A 269 18.40 1.21 21.15
CA ARG A 269 19.12 2.50 21.26
C ARG A 269 20.26 2.48 22.26
N GLU A 270 20.34 1.50 23.15
CA GLU A 270 21.43 1.33 24.09
C GLU A 270 22.65 0.66 23.43
N THR A 271 22.40 -0.36 22.60
CA THR A 271 23.48 -1.12 21.94
C THR A 271 23.76 -0.64 20.53
N GLY A 272 22.81 0.02 19.86
CA GLY A 272 22.85 0.37 18.45
C GLY A 272 22.57 -0.81 17.51
N GLU A 273 22.21 -1.97 18.03
CA GLU A 273 21.92 -3.16 17.24
C GLU A 273 20.50 -3.08 16.65
N THR A 274 20.35 -3.56 15.43
CA THR A 274 19.05 -3.65 14.74
C THR A 274 18.73 -5.10 14.41
N GLU A 275 17.52 -5.53 14.68
CA GLU A 275 17.03 -6.86 14.35
C GLU A 275 15.73 -6.84 13.55
N ARG A 276 15.50 -7.87 12.77
CA ARG A 276 14.24 -8.16 12.10
C ARG A 276 13.24 -8.68 13.15
N PHE A 277 12.35 -7.83 13.60
CA PHE A 277 11.55 -8.11 14.79
C PHE A 277 10.20 -8.76 14.47
N VAL A 278 9.35 -8.14 13.62
CA VAL A 278 8.11 -8.77 13.17
C VAL A 278 8.24 -9.06 11.68
N THR A 279 8.20 -10.33 11.33
CA THR A 279 8.43 -10.85 9.98
C THR A 279 7.23 -11.70 9.52
N GLY A 280 7.32 -12.25 8.32
CA GLY A 280 6.33 -13.19 7.79
C GLY A 280 5.59 -12.69 6.56
N SER A 281 4.77 -13.59 6.01
CA SER A 281 4.02 -13.34 4.78
C SER A 281 3.00 -12.23 4.94
N GLY A 282 2.82 -11.44 3.88
CA GLY A 282 1.85 -10.34 3.85
C GLY A 282 2.40 -9.01 4.32
N GLY A 283 3.67 -8.98 4.70
CA GLY A 283 4.32 -7.80 5.25
C GLY A 283 3.92 -7.50 6.70
N SER A 284 4.64 -6.59 7.31
CA SER A 284 4.33 -6.09 8.65
C SER A 284 4.72 -4.62 8.69
N VAL A 285 3.75 -3.74 8.87
CA VAL A 285 3.92 -2.29 8.77
C VAL A 285 3.17 -1.57 9.90
N ARG A 286 3.48 -0.30 10.10
CA ARG A 286 2.83 0.59 11.08
C ARG A 286 2.93 0.05 12.51
N PRO A 287 4.14 -0.19 13.04
CA PRO A 287 4.32 -0.59 14.41
C PRO A 287 3.72 0.43 15.38
N THR A 288 2.93 -0.04 16.34
CA THR A 288 2.27 0.82 17.32
C THR A 288 2.31 0.12 18.68
N PRO A 289 3.36 0.35 19.49
CA PRO A 289 3.50 -0.28 20.81
C PRO A 289 2.46 0.23 21.80
N SER A 290 1.97 -0.66 22.67
CA SER A 290 1.06 -0.29 23.74
C SER A 290 1.78 0.48 24.86
N PRO A 291 1.12 1.43 25.55
CA PRO A 291 1.71 2.19 26.65
C PRO A 291 2.27 1.33 27.81
N ASP A 292 1.70 0.15 28.05
CA ASP A 292 2.17 -0.78 29.08
C ASP A 292 3.35 -1.69 28.62
N GLY A 293 3.79 -1.56 27.35
CA GLY A 293 4.89 -2.30 26.79
C GLY A 293 4.65 -3.80 26.59
N LYS A 294 3.37 -4.26 26.58
CA LYS A 294 3.04 -5.68 26.41
C LYS A 294 2.73 -6.06 24.96
N TRP A 295 2.18 -5.13 24.19
CA TRP A 295 1.64 -5.38 22.87
C TRP A 295 2.27 -4.47 21.82
N LEU A 296 2.42 -4.98 20.61
CA LEU A 296 2.67 -4.19 19.42
C LEU A 296 1.52 -4.41 18.44
N ALA A 297 0.72 -3.38 18.20
CA ALA A 297 -0.24 -3.41 17.10
C ALA A 297 0.47 -3.11 15.79
N PHE A 298 0.05 -3.78 14.70
CA PHE A 298 0.63 -3.59 13.37
C PHE A 298 -0.35 -4.02 12.27
N VAL A 299 -0.09 -3.60 11.04
CA VAL A 299 -0.90 -3.98 9.87
C VAL A 299 -0.16 -5.06 9.07
N ARG A 300 -0.89 -6.11 8.70
CA ARG A 300 -0.42 -7.20 7.83
C ARG A 300 -1.43 -7.49 6.76
N ARG A 301 -0.99 -7.78 5.55
CA ARG A 301 -1.88 -8.23 4.48
C ARG A 301 -2.11 -9.73 4.57
N VAL A 302 -3.38 -10.12 4.56
CA VAL A 302 -3.80 -11.51 4.48
C VAL A 302 -4.57 -11.68 3.18
N ARG A 303 -3.96 -12.30 2.19
CA ARG A 303 -4.45 -12.36 0.80
C ARG A 303 -4.59 -10.94 0.22
N THR A 304 -5.83 -10.48 -0.02
CA THR A 304 -6.17 -9.17 -0.58
C THR A 304 -6.52 -8.12 0.49
N ARG A 305 -6.64 -8.52 1.76
CA ARG A 305 -7.10 -7.66 2.86
C ARG A 305 -5.96 -7.20 3.75
N SER A 306 -5.99 -5.93 4.12
CA SER A 306 -5.17 -5.41 5.22
C SER A 306 -5.86 -5.70 6.54
N VAL A 307 -5.13 -6.25 7.49
CA VAL A 307 -5.65 -6.76 8.76
C VAL A 307 -4.83 -6.19 9.91
N LEU A 308 -5.49 -5.71 10.95
CA LEU A 308 -4.86 -5.26 12.19
C LEU A 308 -4.52 -6.47 13.05
N TYR A 309 -3.26 -6.59 13.42
CA TYR A 309 -2.70 -7.66 14.25
C TYR A 309 -2.20 -7.11 15.59
N LEU A 310 -2.14 -7.99 16.57
CA LEU A 310 -1.35 -7.81 17.78
C LEU A 310 -0.21 -8.82 17.81
N HIS A 311 0.94 -8.34 18.28
CA HIS A 311 2.12 -9.12 18.64
C HIS A 311 2.35 -8.98 20.14
N ASP A 312 2.44 -10.10 20.85
CA ASP A 312 2.79 -10.15 22.27
C ASP A 312 4.31 -9.99 22.43
N LEU A 313 4.74 -8.88 23.01
CA LEU A 313 6.15 -8.54 23.17
C LEU A 313 6.90 -9.49 24.15
N THR A 314 6.16 -10.28 24.95
CA THR A 314 6.74 -11.25 25.89
C THR A 314 6.89 -12.63 25.27
N THR A 315 5.85 -13.09 24.56
CA THR A 315 5.78 -14.47 24.05
C THR A 315 6.09 -14.60 22.57
N GLY A 316 6.04 -13.49 21.81
CA GLY A 316 6.16 -13.48 20.36
C GLY A 316 4.92 -14.00 19.63
N ALA A 317 3.81 -14.27 20.33
CA ALA A 317 2.57 -14.73 19.71
C ALA A 317 1.90 -13.60 18.93
N GLU A 318 1.31 -13.94 17.77
CA GLU A 318 0.64 -13.00 16.88
C GLU A 318 -0.78 -13.47 16.55
N TRP A 319 -1.73 -12.53 16.53
CA TRP A 319 -3.11 -12.84 16.10
C TRP A 319 -3.83 -11.61 15.51
N PRO A 320 -4.77 -11.84 14.57
CA PRO A 320 -5.58 -10.77 14.02
C PRO A 320 -6.63 -10.31 15.03
N ILE A 321 -6.92 -9.00 15.02
CA ILE A 321 -7.99 -8.41 15.83
C ILE A 321 -9.05 -7.70 14.99
N TYR A 322 -8.73 -7.24 13.75
CA TYR A 322 -9.68 -6.56 12.87
C TYR A 322 -9.29 -6.74 11.41
N ASP A 323 -10.24 -7.13 10.56
CA ASP A 323 -10.04 -7.45 9.13
C ASP A 323 -10.76 -6.50 8.16
N GLY A 324 -11.33 -5.42 8.67
CA GLY A 324 -12.04 -4.40 7.89
C GLY A 324 -11.21 -3.14 7.57
N LEU A 325 -9.88 -3.20 7.63
CA LEU A 325 -9.02 -2.09 7.21
C LEU A 325 -9.12 -1.85 5.71
N ASP A 326 -8.97 -0.59 5.30
CA ASP A 326 -8.73 -0.26 3.91
C ASP A 326 -7.41 -0.86 3.43
N ARG A 327 -7.27 -1.04 2.11
CA ARG A 327 -6.06 -1.59 1.54
C ARG A 327 -4.86 -0.73 1.87
N ASP A 328 -3.82 -1.33 2.42
CA ASP A 328 -2.53 -0.68 2.65
C ASP A 328 -1.81 -0.36 1.33
N MET A 329 -0.79 0.47 1.39
CA MET A 329 -0.06 0.99 0.24
C MET A 329 1.29 0.29 0.02
N GLN A 330 1.44 -0.99 0.35
CA GLN A 330 2.71 -1.70 0.25
C GLN A 330 3.28 -1.79 -1.18
N GLU A 331 2.44 -1.69 -2.23
CA GLU A 331 2.87 -1.67 -3.63
C GLU A 331 3.16 -0.26 -4.18
N THR A 332 3.13 0.77 -3.37
CA THR A 332 3.38 2.14 -3.79
C THR A 332 4.54 2.77 -3.04
N TRP A 333 5.06 3.87 -3.56
CA TRP A 333 5.97 4.72 -2.82
C TRP A 333 5.21 5.56 -1.81
N ALA A 334 4.91 4.94 -0.68
CA ALA A 334 4.14 5.55 0.39
C ALA A 334 5.03 6.43 1.29
N VAL A 335 5.50 7.56 0.76
CA VAL A 335 6.44 8.47 1.45
C VAL A 335 5.96 8.86 2.86
N HIS A 336 4.65 9.02 3.03
CA HIS A 336 4.04 9.40 4.31
C HIS A 336 3.52 8.20 5.11
N GLY A 337 3.94 6.99 4.76
CA GLY A 337 3.59 5.74 5.44
C GLY A 337 2.67 4.83 4.63
N VAL A 338 2.79 3.54 4.90
CA VAL A 338 2.09 2.47 4.19
C VAL A 338 0.64 2.33 4.66
N TYR A 339 0.36 2.72 5.90
CA TYR A 339 -0.98 2.84 6.48
C TYR A 339 -1.05 4.07 7.39
N PRO A 340 -2.22 4.72 7.59
CA PRO A 340 -2.36 5.84 8.49
C PRO A 340 -1.93 5.52 9.91
N ALA A 341 -1.46 6.52 10.62
CA ALA A 341 -1.06 6.37 12.00
C ALA A 341 -2.27 6.07 12.90
N MET A 342 -2.08 5.16 13.84
CA MET A 342 -3.04 4.75 14.85
C MET A 342 -2.44 4.92 16.26
N ALA A 343 -3.26 4.82 17.29
CA ALA A 343 -2.80 4.98 18.65
C ALA A 343 -3.53 4.05 19.63
N TRP A 344 -2.85 3.67 20.70
CA TRP A 344 -3.49 3.02 21.83
C TRP A 344 -4.18 4.04 22.75
N THR A 345 -5.22 3.60 23.43
CA THR A 345 -5.70 4.32 24.62
C THR A 345 -4.65 4.24 25.74
N PRO A 346 -4.51 5.27 26.60
CA PRO A 346 -3.45 5.29 27.63
C PRO A 346 -3.49 4.12 28.61
N ASP A 347 -4.67 3.51 28.79
CA ASP A 347 -4.85 2.30 29.62
C ASP A 347 -4.45 0.99 28.92
N SER A 348 -3.92 1.05 27.70
CA SER A 348 -3.52 -0.10 26.87
C SER A 348 -4.64 -1.10 26.56
N ARG A 349 -5.92 -0.69 26.66
CA ARG A 349 -7.06 -1.59 26.44
C ARG A 349 -7.57 -1.59 25.01
N ALA A 350 -7.39 -0.50 24.29
CA ALA A 350 -7.95 -0.38 22.95
C ALA A 350 -7.00 0.34 21.99
N VAL A 351 -7.12 0.00 20.71
CA VAL A 351 -6.48 0.72 19.60
C VAL A 351 -7.53 1.60 18.92
N VAL A 352 -7.18 2.86 18.68
CA VAL A 352 -7.95 3.82 17.89
C VAL A 352 -7.29 3.95 16.51
N PHE A 353 -8.07 3.80 15.45
CA PHE A 353 -7.56 3.78 14.09
C PHE A 353 -8.60 4.27 13.08
N TRP A 354 -8.14 4.65 11.90
CA TRP A 354 -9.00 4.98 10.77
C TRP A 354 -9.24 3.75 9.89
N ALA A 355 -10.47 3.56 9.43
CA ALA A 355 -10.86 2.63 8.36
C ALA A 355 -12.22 3.02 7.78
N GLY A 356 -12.46 2.76 6.49
CA GLY A 356 -13.75 2.96 5.83
C GLY A 356 -14.33 4.37 5.97
N GLY A 357 -13.46 5.38 5.97
CA GLY A 357 -13.87 6.78 6.14
C GLY A 357 -14.12 7.22 7.58
N LYS A 358 -14.00 6.34 8.57
CA LYS A 358 -14.38 6.58 9.98
C LYS A 358 -13.21 6.37 10.94
N ILE A 359 -13.39 6.88 12.16
CA ILE A 359 -12.50 6.58 13.28
C ILE A 359 -13.13 5.48 14.12
N HIS A 360 -12.38 4.41 14.35
CA HIS A 360 -12.79 3.24 15.11
C HIS A 360 -11.98 3.10 16.39
N ARG A 361 -12.57 2.45 17.37
CA ARG A 361 -11.91 1.96 18.58
C ARG A 361 -12.16 0.47 18.69
N ILE A 362 -11.11 -0.35 18.82
CA ILE A 362 -11.21 -1.78 19.06
C ILE A 362 -10.61 -2.15 20.41
N ASP A 363 -11.35 -2.86 21.23
CA ASP A 363 -10.84 -3.45 22.48
C ASP A 363 -9.93 -4.64 22.16
N ALA A 364 -8.69 -4.61 22.62
CA ALA A 364 -7.65 -5.57 22.29
C ALA A 364 -7.97 -7.00 22.78
N SER A 365 -8.70 -7.13 23.89
CA SER A 365 -9.02 -8.42 24.51
C SER A 365 -10.28 -9.03 23.89
N SER A 366 -11.38 -8.27 23.88
CA SER A 366 -12.68 -8.75 23.40
C SER A 366 -12.86 -8.64 21.89
N ARG A 367 -11.98 -7.87 21.19
CA ARG A 367 -12.07 -7.54 19.77
C ARG A 367 -13.37 -6.82 19.39
N LYS A 368 -14.05 -6.24 20.36
CA LYS A 368 -15.26 -5.48 20.11
C LYS A 368 -14.89 -4.11 19.55
N THR A 369 -15.41 -3.81 18.35
CA THR A 369 -15.22 -2.53 17.68
C THR A 369 -16.38 -1.59 17.97
N SER A 370 -16.10 -0.30 18.10
CA SER A 370 -17.06 0.79 18.17
C SER A 370 -16.54 2.00 17.38
N ASP A 371 -17.44 2.79 16.84
CA ASP A 371 -17.08 4.02 16.15
C ASP A 371 -16.87 5.16 17.15
N ILE A 372 -15.95 6.07 16.80
CA ILE A 372 -15.82 7.40 17.40
C ILE A 372 -16.35 8.38 16.33
N PRO A 373 -17.64 8.73 16.38
CA PRO A 373 -18.24 9.56 15.35
C PRO A 373 -17.64 10.96 15.40
N PHE A 374 -17.29 11.51 14.25
CA PHE A 374 -16.82 12.89 14.14
C PHE A 374 -17.64 13.65 13.10
N HIS A 375 -17.69 14.96 13.28
CA HIS A 375 -18.23 15.88 12.30
C HIS A 375 -17.30 17.08 12.18
N VAL A 376 -16.91 17.41 10.94
CA VAL A 376 -16.08 18.55 10.60
C VAL A 376 -16.90 19.53 9.78
N ARG A 377 -16.99 20.76 10.24
CA ARG A 377 -17.52 21.89 9.48
C ARG A 377 -16.44 22.98 9.40
N ALA A 378 -16.02 23.29 8.18
CA ALA A 378 -14.98 24.29 7.93
C ALA A 378 -15.21 24.97 6.58
N THR A 379 -14.79 26.23 6.47
CA THR A 379 -14.67 26.93 5.18
C THR A 379 -13.20 26.95 4.80
N ARG A 380 -12.88 26.55 3.58
CA ARG A 380 -11.52 26.47 3.08
C ARG A 380 -11.33 27.33 1.85
N THR A 381 -10.23 28.04 1.82
CA THR A 381 -9.75 28.72 0.62
C THR A 381 -9.01 27.70 -0.25
N VAL A 382 -9.45 27.50 -1.47
CA VAL A 382 -8.85 26.56 -2.42
C VAL A 382 -8.36 27.36 -3.63
N THR A 383 -7.12 27.10 -4.05
CA THR A 383 -6.60 27.68 -5.30
C THR A 383 -7.30 27.02 -6.49
N GLU A 384 -7.80 27.83 -7.43
CA GLU A 384 -8.42 27.31 -8.64
C GLU A 384 -7.43 26.49 -9.46
N ALA A 385 -7.88 25.33 -9.94
CA ALA A 385 -7.03 24.45 -10.73
C ALA A 385 -6.70 25.09 -12.09
N LEU A 386 -5.43 25.09 -12.46
CA LEU A 386 -4.93 25.58 -13.76
C LEU A 386 -5.21 24.61 -14.93
N ARG A 387 -6.14 23.71 -14.79
CA ARG A 387 -6.52 22.72 -15.80
C ARG A 387 -7.98 22.91 -16.20
N TYR A 388 -8.30 22.58 -17.44
CA TYR A 388 -9.68 22.54 -17.89
C TYR A 388 -10.45 21.43 -17.15
N PRO A 389 -11.76 21.62 -16.92
CA PRO A 389 -12.59 20.60 -16.31
C PRO A 389 -12.60 19.30 -17.11
N VAL A 390 -12.46 18.18 -16.42
CA VAL A 390 -12.56 16.83 -16.99
C VAL A 390 -13.64 16.09 -16.23
N GLU A 391 -14.64 15.60 -16.96
CA GLU A 391 -15.63 14.71 -16.39
C GLU A 391 -15.00 13.35 -16.11
N VAL A 392 -14.76 13.04 -14.83
CA VAL A 392 -14.05 11.82 -14.40
C VAL A 392 -14.95 10.59 -14.45
N ALA A 393 -16.24 10.75 -14.17
CA ALA A 393 -17.22 9.67 -14.09
C ALA A 393 -18.51 10.03 -14.88
N PRO A 394 -18.43 10.08 -16.22
CA PRO A 394 -19.62 10.33 -17.03
C PRO A 394 -20.61 9.16 -16.91
N ASP A 395 -21.90 9.46 -16.90
CA ASP A 395 -22.97 8.45 -16.87
C ASP A 395 -22.87 7.42 -18.00
N ARG A 396 -22.36 7.85 -19.15
CA ARG A 396 -22.12 7.02 -20.33
C ARG A 396 -20.79 7.37 -20.99
N PHE A 397 -20.08 6.35 -21.39
CA PHE A 397 -18.83 6.50 -22.14
C PHE A 397 -18.65 5.38 -23.17
N PRO A 398 -17.96 5.62 -24.29
CA PRO A 398 -17.63 4.57 -25.25
C PRO A 398 -16.57 3.64 -24.69
N VAL A 399 -16.81 2.35 -24.75
CA VAL A 399 -15.77 1.34 -24.43
C VAL A 399 -14.72 1.36 -25.54
N ARG A 400 -13.47 1.65 -25.17
CA ARG A 400 -12.36 1.77 -26.13
C ARG A 400 -11.57 0.48 -26.33
N MET A 401 -11.67 -0.46 -25.39
CA MET A 401 -10.91 -1.71 -25.43
C MET A 401 -11.86 -2.89 -25.19
N LEU A 402 -11.94 -3.77 -26.16
CA LEU A 402 -12.57 -5.07 -26.06
C LEU A 402 -11.48 -6.14 -25.88
N ARG A 403 -11.73 -7.12 -25.04
CA ARG A 403 -10.81 -8.22 -24.76
C ARG A 403 -11.44 -9.56 -25.10
N ASP A 404 -10.60 -10.55 -25.35
CA ASP A 404 -11.00 -11.96 -25.51
C ASP A 404 -12.15 -12.10 -26.54
N VAL A 405 -11.99 -11.51 -27.71
CA VAL A 405 -13.00 -11.51 -28.79
C VAL A 405 -12.99 -12.84 -29.50
N GLU A 406 -14.11 -13.53 -29.55
CA GLU A 406 -14.27 -14.80 -30.27
C GLU A 406 -15.56 -14.79 -31.11
N VAL A 407 -15.45 -15.25 -32.36
CA VAL A 407 -16.56 -15.38 -33.28
C VAL A 407 -17.20 -16.77 -33.12
N SER A 408 -18.53 -16.85 -33.16
CA SER A 408 -19.24 -18.13 -33.11
C SER A 408 -18.83 -19.05 -34.27
N PRO A 409 -18.92 -20.38 -34.12
CA PRO A 409 -18.59 -21.31 -35.21
C PRO A 409 -19.42 -21.10 -36.49
N SER A 410 -20.63 -20.54 -36.39
CA SER A 410 -21.50 -20.19 -37.51
C SER A 410 -21.14 -18.83 -38.17
N GLY A 411 -20.29 -18.02 -37.53
CA GLY A 411 -19.90 -16.71 -38.03
C GLY A 411 -20.95 -15.59 -37.85
N ASP A 412 -22.05 -15.88 -37.20
CA ASP A 412 -23.21 -14.98 -37.04
C ASP A 412 -23.25 -14.20 -35.73
N GLN A 413 -22.37 -14.52 -34.79
CA GLN A 413 -22.27 -13.86 -33.48
C GLN A 413 -20.80 -13.68 -33.08
N VAL A 414 -20.58 -12.71 -32.17
CA VAL A 414 -19.30 -12.49 -31.50
C VAL A 414 -19.53 -12.33 -30.01
N VAL A 415 -18.70 -13.00 -29.22
CA VAL A 415 -18.60 -12.79 -27.77
C VAL A 415 -17.31 -12.04 -27.44
N TYR A 416 -17.33 -11.17 -26.45
CA TYR A 416 -16.16 -10.42 -26.00
C TYR A 416 -16.33 -9.97 -24.56
N GLN A 417 -15.22 -9.63 -23.94
CA GLN A 417 -15.18 -9.05 -22.60
C GLN A 417 -15.04 -7.51 -22.71
N ALA A 418 -15.86 -6.80 -21.96
CA ALA A 418 -15.76 -5.36 -21.77
C ALA A 418 -16.06 -5.00 -20.32
N LEU A 419 -15.17 -4.22 -19.69
CA LEU A 419 -15.33 -3.72 -18.32
C LEU A 419 -15.67 -4.83 -17.30
N GLY A 420 -15.03 -5.99 -17.43
CA GLY A 420 -15.23 -7.12 -16.52
C GLY A 420 -16.50 -7.94 -16.76
N HIS A 421 -17.21 -7.70 -17.86
CA HIS A 421 -18.41 -8.46 -18.20
C HIS A 421 -18.37 -8.99 -19.63
N LEU A 422 -19.08 -10.11 -19.87
CA LEU A 422 -19.22 -10.68 -21.20
C LEU A 422 -20.41 -10.09 -21.92
N TYR A 423 -20.16 -9.73 -23.18
CA TYR A 423 -21.14 -9.26 -24.13
C TYR A 423 -21.20 -10.17 -25.35
N ILE A 424 -22.38 -10.31 -25.91
CA ILE A 424 -22.58 -11.00 -27.18
C ILE A 424 -23.33 -10.07 -28.14
N LYS A 425 -22.94 -10.12 -29.41
CA LYS A 425 -23.49 -9.30 -30.48
C LYS A 425 -23.73 -10.16 -31.71
N ALA A 426 -24.87 -10.00 -32.38
CA ALA A 426 -25.10 -10.58 -33.68
C ALA A 426 -24.29 -9.83 -34.76
N LEU A 427 -23.74 -10.55 -35.71
CA LEU A 427 -22.97 -9.96 -36.81
C LEU A 427 -23.85 -9.84 -38.07
N PRO A 428 -23.65 -8.82 -38.93
CA PRO A 428 -22.67 -7.73 -38.76
C PRO A 428 -23.14 -6.60 -37.83
N ASP A 429 -24.45 -6.32 -37.74
CA ASP A 429 -24.97 -5.02 -37.25
C ASP A 429 -25.85 -5.10 -36.00
N GLY A 430 -25.87 -6.25 -35.30
CA GLY A 430 -26.66 -6.41 -34.07
C GLY A 430 -26.17 -5.53 -32.92
N ASP A 431 -27.05 -5.22 -31.97
CA ASP A 431 -26.70 -4.51 -30.75
C ASP A 431 -26.01 -5.41 -29.72
N PRO A 432 -24.99 -4.89 -29.02
CA PRO A 432 -24.36 -5.59 -27.92
C PRO A 432 -25.33 -5.81 -26.75
N ARG A 433 -25.35 -7.02 -26.18
CA ARG A 433 -26.07 -7.30 -24.93
C ARG A 433 -25.22 -8.10 -23.97
N ARG A 434 -25.44 -7.91 -22.67
CA ARG A 434 -24.81 -8.73 -21.63
C ARG A 434 -25.16 -10.22 -21.86
N LEU A 435 -24.14 -11.10 -21.81
CA LEU A 435 -24.33 -12.55 -21.87
C LEU A 435 -24.99 -13.05 -20.58
N THR A 436 -24.53 -12.58 -19.44
CA THR A 436 -25.04 -12.88 -18.11
C THR A 436 -25.53 -11.58 -17.44
N ARG A 437 -26.17 -11.69 -16.26
CA ARG A 437 -26.64 -10.51 -15.50
C ARG A 437 -26.02 -10.44 -14.10
N GLN A 438 -25.05 -11.29 -13.80
CA GLN A 438 -24.35 -11.29 -12.52
C GLN A 438 -23.53 -9.99 -12.35
N ILE A 439 -23.38 -9.56 -11.11
CA ILE A 439 -22.59 -8.38 -10.70
C ILE A 439 -21.62 -8.69 -9.57
N ASP A 440 -21.62 -9.93 -9.07
CA ASP A 440 -20.86 -10.40 -7.92
C ASP A 440 -19.45 -10.88 -8.28
N HIS A 441 -19.11 -10.93 -9.58
CA HIS A 441 -17.79 -11.33 -10.07
C HIS A 441 -17.49 -10.74 -11.46
N LEU A 442 -16.23 -10.69 -11.82
CA LEU A 442 -15.77 -10.38 -13.17
C LEU A 442 -15.85 -11.62 -14.06
N GLU A 443 -16.03 -11.43 -15.35
CA GLU A 443 -16.16 -12.47 -16.38
C GLU A 443 -15.09 -12.26 -17.45
N LEU A 444 -14.32 -13.31 -17.75
CA LEU A 444 -13.10 -13.26 -18.55
C LEU A 444 -13.00 -14.49 -19.49
N ASN A 445 -12.16 -14.40 -20.52
CA ASN A 445 -11.78 -15.50 -21.42
C ASN A 445 -12.99 -16.35 -21.89
N PRO A 446 -13.98 -15.80 -22.58
CA PRO A 446 -15.07 -16.58 -23.13
C PRO A 446 -14.61 -17.44 -24.28
N SER A 447 -15.21 -18.64 -24.46
CA SER A 447 -15.02 -19.48 -25.63
C SER A 447 -16.29 -20.25 -25.99
N PHE A 448 -16.62 -20.29 -27.30
CA PHE A 448 -17.79 -21.01 -27.79
C PHE A 448 -17.61 -22.54 -27.79
N SER A 449 -18.68 -23.24 -27.54
CA SER A 449 -18.76 -24.64 -27.93
C SER A 449 -18.84 -24.78 -29.46
N ARG A 450 -18.37 -25.92 -30.02
CA ARG A 450 -18.33 -26.12 -31.47
C ARG A 450 -19.71 -26.05 -32.14
N ASP A 451 -20.78 -26.33 -31.42
CA ASP A 451 -22.17 -26.20 -31.90
C ASP A 451 -22.76 -24.81 -31.70
N GLY A 452 -21.96 -23.84 -31.17
CA GLY A 452 -22.34 -22.45 -30.94
C GLY A 452 -23.40 -22.25 -29.84
N ARG A 453 -23.83 -23.30 -29.13
CA ARG A 453 -24.94 -23.20 -28.15
C ARG A 453 -24.50 -22.75 -26.77
N TRP A 454 -23.23 -22.98 -26.42
CA TRP A 454 -22.69 -22.71 -25.10
C TRP A 454 -21.44 -21.82 -25.20
N ILE A 455 -21.21 -21.05 -24.14
CA ILE A 455 -20.00 -20.28 -23.91
C ILE A 455 -19.43 -20.71 -22.56
N VAL A 456 -18.18 -21.15 -22.54
CA VAL A 456 -17.39 -21.35 -21.32
C VAL A 456 -16.60 -20.11 -21.03
N TYR A 457 -16.42 -19.74 -19.75
CA TYR A 457 -15.72 -18.55 -19.34
C TYR A 457 -15.14 -18.70 -17.94
N VAL A 458 -14.19 -17.85 -17.62
CA VAL A 458 -13.60 -17.70 -16.28
C VAL A 458 -14.33 -16.60 -15.54
N THR A 459 -14.54 -16.76 -14.25
CA THR A 459 -14.95 -15.68 -13.37
C THR A 459 -13.84 -15.34 -12.38
N TRP A 460 -13.84 -14.11 -11.89
CA TRP A 460 -12.92 -13.64 -10.86
C TRP A 460 -13.65 -12.84 -9.79
N ASP A 461 -13.30 -13.12 -8.56
CA ASP A 461 -13.66 -12.37 -7.37
C ASP A 461 -12.47 -12.40 -6.41
N ASP A 462 -12.19 -11.30 -5.73
CA ASP A 462 -10.98 -11.19 -4.90
C ASP A 462 -10.99 -12.08 -3.66
N ASP A 463 -12.17 -12.43 -3.15
CA ASP A 463 -12.32 -13.31 -1.99
C ASP A 463 -12.35 -14.79 -2.38
N THR A 464 -13.10 -15.15 -3.42
CA THR A 464 -13.32 -16.53 -3.84
C THR A 464 -12.37 -16.99 -4.94
N LEU A 465 -11.61 -16.08 -5.54
CA LEU A 465 -10.73 -16.28 -6.70
C LEU A 465 -11.49 -16.70 -7.96
N ALA A 466 -10.79 -17.32 -8.93
CA ALA A 466 -11.40 -17.73 -10.18
C ALA A 466 -12.24 -19.01 -10.04
N SER A 467 -13.29 -19.11 -10.86
CA SER A 467 -14.02 -20.32 -11.17
C SER A 467 -14.21 -20.48 -12.69
N ILE A 468 -14.51 -21.70 -13.15
CA ILE A 468 -14.91 -21.96 -14.53
C ILE A 468 -16.42 -22.11 -14.60
N ARG A 469 -17.06 -21.38 -15.50
CA ARG A 469 -18.52 -21.43 -15.69
C ARG A 469 -18.90 -21.63 -17.15
N ILE A 470 -20.13 -22.09 -17.39
CA ILE A 470 -20.74 -22.13 -18.73
C ILE A 470 -22.09 -21.43 -18.72
N ALA A 471 -22.41 -20.75 -19.81
CA ALA A 471 -23.71 -20.16 -20.04
C ALA A 471 -24.23 -20.48 -21.46
N PRO A 472 -25.54 -20.51 -21.68
CA PRO A 472 -26.09 -20.61 -23.04
C PRO A 472 -25.67 -19.36 -23.87
N ALA A 473 -25.30 -19.52 -25.13
CA ALA A 473 -24.97 -18.40 -26.02
C ALA A 473 -26.13 -17.41 -26.18
N LYS A 474 -27.38 -17.88 -26.04
CA LYS A 474 -28.57 -17.02 -26.00
C LYS A 474 -28.68 -16.16 -24.73
N GLY A 475 -27.78 -16.37 -23.76
CA GLY A 475 -27.74 -15.68 -22.49
C GLY A 475 -28.45 -16.40 -21.36
N GLY A 476 -28.20 -15.96 -20.14
CA GLY A 476 -28.80 -16.52 -18.92
C GLY A 476 -27.78 -16.65 -17.78
N ALA A 477 -28.20 -17.26 -16.67
CA ALA A 477 -27.31 -17.51 -15.54
C ALA A 477 -26.22 -18.53 -15.91
N GLY A 478 -24.98 -18.26 -15.48
CA GLY A 478 -23.86 -19.16 -15.67
C GLY A 478 -23.88 -20.31 -14.65
N LYS A 479 -23.67 -21.55 -15.13
CA LYS A 479 -23.48 -22.72 -14.26
C LYS A 479 -22.01 -22.92 -13.95
N VAL A 480 -21.68 -23.12 -12.67
CA VAL A 480 -20.30 -23.43 -12.23
C VAL A 480 -19.93 -24.84 -12.65
N LEU A 481 -18.78 -25.01 -13.30
CA LEU A 481 -18.14 -26.30 -13.59
C LEU A 481 -16.98 -26.58 -12.62
N VAL A 482 -16.19 -25.57 -12.27
CA VAL A 482 -15.09 -25.70 -11.33
C VAL A 482 -15.28 -24.63 -10.25
N ALA A 483 -15.60 -25.05 -9.04
CA ALA A 483 -15.81 -24.19 -7.88
C ALA A 483 -14.56 -24.03 -7.00
N ARG A 484 -13.53 -24.90 -7.18
CA ARG A 484 -12.30 -24.80 -6.39
C ARG A 484 -11.59 -23.48 -6.70
N ALA A 485 -11.30 -22.73 -5.67
CA ALA A 485 -10.56 -21.47 -5.78
C ALA A 485 -9.19 -21.67 -6.47
N GLY A 486 -8.84 -20.81 -7.40
CA GLY A 486 -7.57 -20.87 -8.15
C GLY A 486 -7.42 -19.73 -9.13
N HIS A 487 -6.36 -19.76 -9.91
CA HIS A 487 -6.14 -18.87 -11.05
C HIS A 487 -6.34 -19.66 -12.33
N TYR A 488 -7.42 -19.42 -13.02
CA TYR A 488 -7.81 -20.13 -14.24
C TYR A 488 -7.77 -19.18 -15.44
N ALA A 489 -7.46 -19.74 -16.62
CA ALA A 489 -7.43 -18.99 -17.87
C ALA A 489 -7.75 -19.90 -19.07
N GLU A 490 -8.19 -19.29 -20.14
CA GLU A 490 -8.27 -19.88 -21.49
C GLU A 490 -9.09 -21.18 -21.52
N PRO A 491 -10.31 -21.23 -20.98
CA PRO A 491 -11.13 -22.43 -21.05
C PRO A 491 -11.61 -22.66 -22.48
N ALA A 492 -11.62 -23.90 -22.91
CA ALA A 492 -12.09 -24.32 -24.24
C ALA A 492 -12.86 -25.64 -24.18
N PHE A 493 -13.89 -25.79 -25.01
CA PHE A 493 -14.59 -27.05 -25.17
C PHE A 493 -13.78 -28.06 -25.98
N SER A 494 -13.87 -29.33 -25.63
CA SER A 494 -13.46 -30.41 -26.52
C SER A 494 -14.32 -30.42 -27.78
N PRO A 495 -13.84 -31.01 -28.92
CA PRO A 495 -14.58 -31.04 -30.17
C PRO A 495 -15.95 -31.69 -30.09
N ASP A 496 -16.12 -32.66 -29.17
CA ASP A 496 -17.40 -33.37 -28.94
C ASP A 496 -18.30 -32.63 -27.91
N GLY A 497 -17.85 -31.50 -27.35
CA GLY A 497 -18.60 -30.71 -26.39
C GLY A 497 -18.82 -31.36 -25.01
N LYS A 498 -18.17 -32.47 -24.70
CA LYS A 498 -18.36 -33.19 -23.45
C LYS A 498 -17.43 -32.79 -22.33
N THR A 499 -16.31 -32.17 -22.67
CA THR A 499 -15.24 -31.79 -21.72
C THR A 499 -14.86 -30.34 -21.96
N VAL A 500 -14.52 -29.65 -20.89
CA VAL A 500 -13.85 -28.34 -20.91
C VAL A 500 -12.42 -28.52 -20.44
N VAL A 501 -11.46 -28.07 -21.22
CA VAL A 501 -10.06 -27.96 -20.84
C VAL A 501 -9.76 -26.52 -20.48
N PHE A 502 -8.86 -26.30 -19.55
CA PHE A 502 -8.46 -24.95 -19.09
C PHE A 502 -7.07 -24.97 -18.51
N ARG A 503 -6.43 -23.82 -18.50
CA ARG A 503 -5.14 -23.65 -17.86
C ARG A 503 -5.33 -23.21 -16.40
N LYS A 504 -4.73 -23.93 -15.46
CA LYS A 504 -4.50 -23.46 -14.11
C LYS A 504 -3.14 -22.77 -14.08
N THR A 505 -3.13 -21.46 -13.92
CA THR A 505 -1.92 -20.64 -13.98
C THR A 505 -1.17 -20.66 -12.66
N GLY A 506 0.15 -20.41 -12.73
CA GLY A 506 0.96 -20.08 -11.57
C GLY A 506 0.68 -18.69 -11.04
N GLY A 507 1.26 -18.40 -9.90
CA GLY A 507 1.15 -17.21 -9.12
C GLY A 507 0.61 -15.96 -9.78
N GLY A 508 -0.55 -15.57 -9.38
CA GLY A 508 -1.04 -14.23 -9.63
C GLY A 508 -0.21 -13.28 -8.79
N TRP A 509 0.98 -12.97 -9.25
CA TRP A 509 1.94 -12.09 -8.61
C TRP A 509 1.40 -10.70 -8.28
N LEU A 510 0.20 -10.38 -8.72
CA LEU A 510 -0.47 -9.14 -8.36
C LEU A 510 -1.39 -9.25 -7.14
N ILE A 511 -2.00 -10.42 -6.90
CA ILE A 511 -3.10 -10.48 -5.92
C ILE A 511 -2.94 -11.62 -4.90
N SER A 512 -2.69 -12.84 -5.31
CA SER A 512 -2.40 -13.94 -4.41
C SER A 512 -1.99 -15.21 -5.16
N PRO A 513 -0.80 -15.69 -4.96
CA PRO A 513 -0.32 -16.94 -5.55
C PRO A 513 -0.78 -18.20 -4.83
N ARG A 514 -1.39 -18.10 -3.64
CA ARG A 514 -1.77 -19.30 -2.87
C ARG A 514 -2.75 -20.25 -3.56
N GLY A 515 -3.51 -19.77 -4.55
CA GLY A 515 -4.36 -20.61 -5.36
C GLY A 515 -3.65 -21.32 -6.52
N SER A 516 -2.35 -21.18 -6.64
CA SER A 516 -1.57 -21.54 -7.84
C SER A 516 -0.66 -22.75 -7.65
N HIS A 517 -0.89 -23.55 -6.62
CA HIS A 517 -0.27 -24.86 -6.53
C HIS A 517 -0.79 -25.76 -7.67
N ASP A 518 0.05 -26.65 -8.16
CA ASP A 518 -0.26 -27.62 -9.23
C ASP A 518 -0.69 -26.92 -10.53
N GLN A 519 0.20 -26.09 -11.08
CA GLN A 519 0.00 -25.48 -12.39
C GLN A 519 -0.08 -26.53 -13.49
N GLY A 520 -0.88 -26.28 -14.53
CA GLY A 520 -1.00 -27.21 -15.64
C GLY A 520 -2.27 -27.04 -16.46
N ILE A 521 -2.47 -27.96 -17.38
CA ILE A 521 -3.71 -28.10 -18.16
C ILE A 521 -4.62 -29.11 -17.45
N TYR A 522 -5.84 -28.69 -17.23
CA TYR A 522 -6.85 -29.47 -16.55
C TYR A 522 -8.08 -29.70 -17.44
N ALA A 523 -8.82 -30.72 -17.14
CA ALA A 523 -10.06 -31.03 -17.85
C ALA A 523 -11.19 -31.34 -16.85
N VAL A 524 -12.41 -30.92 -17.19
CA VAL A 524 -13.63 -31.21 -16.40
C VAL A 524 -14.77 -31.59 -17.34
N PRO A 525 -15.62 -32.59 -16.99
CA PRO A 525 -16.81 -32.89 -17.75
C PRO A 525 -17.82 -31.73 -17.73
N VAL A 526 -18.46 -31.43 -18.87
CA VAL A 526 -19.50 -30.38 -18.98
C VAL A 526 -20.74 -30.70 -18.13
N LYS A 527 -21.01 -31.95 -17.86
CA LYS A 527 -22.15 -32.39 -17.03
C LYS A 527 -21.87 -32.31 -15.53
N GLY A 528 -20.65 -32.00 -15.11
CA GLY A 528 -20.24 -31.85 -13.71
C GLY A 528 -19.90 -33.18 -13.06
#